data_1d0a969b2d6369011439923354e494fa
#
_entry.id   1d0a969b2d6369011439923354e494fa
#
_cell.length_a   1.000
_cell.length_b   1.000
_cell.length_c   1.000
_cell.angle_alpha   90.00
_cell.angle_beta   90.00
_cell.angle_gamma   90.00
#
_symmetry.space_group_name_H-M   'P 1'
#
loop_
_entity.id
_entity.type
_entity.pdbx_description
1 polymer ?
#
loop_
_entity_poly.entity_id
_entity_poly.type
_entity_poly.pdbx_seq_one_letter_code
_entity_poly.pdbx_strand_id
1 'polypeptide(L)'
;MEVLIVIGIPLGLFLLVTGILIVSQTSGFIQSVFYNQRQRFANMMIQQYINQIILAQTQIYQKSRQLEELSRQLYLSNQELERLNEMKSKFLSMVVHDVRTPLSSIKGFSELVNKKIDDPKLKEYTKNISLAAEQMARLVSDLTDLAMIEAGKLKVEKKEFHYPEVLLDILPSIKINAEKKGVNLIVGELPEGWYVVGDKFRLSQVLMNLLNNAIKFTPIGKNVEVGFITSGYYITTYVRDQGIGIHPSELKKIFEKFYQAKYQKDEKLKKQGWGLGLAIAQEIIRQHNGDIWAESKGLGKGSTFLFKIKGYRK
;
A
#
# COMPACT_ATOMS: atom_id res chain seq x y z
N MET A 1 -32.95 -94.98 40.74
CA MET A 1 -34.42 -95.04 40.36
C MET A 1 -35.32 -95.37 41.55
N GLU A 2 -34.80 -96.03 42.54
CA GLU A 2 -35.60 -96.46 43.72
C GLU A 2 -36.02 -95.30 44.67
N VAL A 3 -35.27 -94.17 44.73
CA VAL A 3 -35.60 -93.03 45.64
C VAL A 3 -36.71 -92.18 45.08
N LEU A 4 -37.03 -92.21 43.83
CA LEU A 4 -38.08 -91.47 43.20
C LEU A 4 -39.49 -92.00 43.31
N ILE A 5 -39.54 -93.35 43.59
CA ILE A 5 -40.84 -94.05 43.83
C ILE A 5 -41.41 -93.77 45.22
N VAL A 6 -40.55 -93.42 46.17
CA VAL A 6 -40.99 -93.09 47.62
C VAL A 6 -41.66 -91.74 47.74
N ILE A 7 -41.51 -90.78 46.84
CA ILE A 7 -42.08 -89.47 46.97
C ILE A 7 -43.36 -89.29 46.18
N GLY A 8 -43.82 -90.32 45.42
CA GLY A 8 -45.05 -90.29 44.66
C GLY A 8 -45.14 -89.25 43.51
N ILE A 9 -44.04 -88.74 43.04
CA ILE A 9 -44.02 -87.75 41.90
C ILE A 9 -43.98 -88.56 40.60
N PRO A 10 -44.94 -88.36 39.65
CA PRO A 10 -44.93 -89.01 38.39
C PRO A 10 -43.62 -88.64 37.65
N LEU A 11 -42.95 -89.65 37.03
CA LEU A 11 -41.69 -89.49 36.29
C LEU A 11 -41.79 -88.37 35.23
N GLY A 12 -42.96 -88.21 34.60
CA GLY A 12 -43.21 -87.14 33.61
C GLY A 12 -43.16 -85.76 34.22
N LEU A 13 -43.64 -85.53 35.43
CA LEU A 13 -43.58 -84.25 36.14
C LEU A 13 -42.14 -83.88 36.52
N PHE A 14 -41.35 -84.88 36.94
CA PHE A 14 -39.94 -84.70 37.28
C PHE A 14 -39.09 -84.31 36.01
N LEU A 15 -39.31 -84.95 34.88
CA LEU A 15 -38.66 -84.64 33.62
C LEU A 15 -39.08 -83.26 33.11
N LEU A 16 -40.32 -82.82 33.31
CA LEU A 16 -40.83 -81.52 32.91
C LEU A 16 -40.20 -80.41 33.79
N VAL A 17 -40.15 -80.59 35.10
CA VAL A 17 -39.54 -79.62 36.01
C VAL A 17 -38.03 -79.51 35.81
N THR A 18 -37.33 -80.64 35.64
CA THR A 18 -35.91 -80.61 35.31
C THR A 18 -35.61 -80.00 33.95
N GLY A 19 -36.49 -80.24 32.95
CA GLY A 19 -36.42 -79.60 31.64
C GLY A 19 -36.60 -78.07 31.75
N ILE A 20 -37.59 -77.62 32.49
CA ILE A 20 -37.82 -76.16 32.71
C ILE A 20 -36.62 -75.52 33.43
N LEU A 21 -36.09 -76.18 34.45
CA LEU A 21 -34.91 -75.69 35.17
C LEU A 21 -33.67 -75.59 34.27
N ILE A 22 -33.43 -76.60 33.42
CA ILE A 22 -32.32 -76.57 32.47
C ILE A 22 -32.52 -75.42 31.45
N VAL A 23 -33.71 -75.27 30.89
CA VAL A 23 -33.99 -74.17 29.96
C VAL A 23 -33.88 -72.79 30.61
N SER A 24 -34.35 -72.67 31.86
CA SER A 24 -34.17 -71.43 32.63
C SER A 24 -32.72 -71.11 32.95
N GLN A 25 -31.92 -72.10 33.33
CA GLN A 25 -30.49 -71.90 33.61
C GLN A 25 -29.70 -71.59 32.34
N THR A 26 -30.01 -72.29 31.24
CA THR A 26 -29.35 -72.02 29.92
C THR A 26 -29.73 -70.66 29.39
N SER A 27 -31.00 -70.25 29.50
CA SER A 27 -31.50 -68.92 29.13
C SER A 27 -30.77 -67.81 29.92
N GLY A 28 -30.66 -67.98 31.25
CA GLY A 28 -29.91 -67.02 32.11
C GLY A 28 -28.42 -66.93 31.76
N PHE A 29 -27.80 -68.10 31.48
CA PHE A 29 -26.41 -68.17 31.05
C PHE A 29 -26.20 -67.48 29.69
N ILE A 30 -27.01 -67.74 28.70
CA ILE A 30 -26.96 -67.08 27.39
C ILE A 30 -27.15 -65.55 27.53
N GLN A 31 -28.13 -65.11 28.31
CA GLN A 31 -28.32 -63.67 28.56
C GLN A 31 -27.10 -63.02 29.24
N SER A 32 -26.48 -63.68 30.20
CA SER A 32 -25.27 -63.15 30.87
C SER A 32 -24.08 -63.07 29.93
N VAL A 33 -23.92 -64.02 29.03
CA VAL A 33 -22.85 -64.03 28.03
C VAL A 33 -23.07 -62.86 27.05
N PHE A 34 -24.28 -62.67 26.54
CA PHE A 34 -24.58 -61.54 25.63
C PHE A 34 -24.43 -60.19 26.32
N TYR A 35 -24.86 -60.07 27.58
CA TYR A 35 -24.66 -58.88 28.37
C TYR A 35 -23.17 -58.55 28.56
N ASN A 36 -22.36 -59.54 28.96
CA ASN A 36 -20.93 -59.37 29.12
C ASN A 36 -20.23 -59.01 27.81
N GLN A 37 -20.61 -59.63 26.68
CA GLN A 37 -20.08 -59.27 25.38
C GLN A 37 -20.42 -57.81 24.98
N ARG A 38 -21.66 -57.38 25.18
CA ARG A 38 -22.09 -55.98 24.95
C ARG A 38 -21.28 -54.99 25.80
N GLN A 39 -21.09 -55.30 27.08
CA GLN A 39 -20.28 -54.45 27.95
C GLN A 39 -18.81 -54.38 27.52
N ARG A 40 -18.22 -55.51 27.14
CA ARG A 40 -16.85 -55.53 26.63
C ARG A 40 -16.71 -54.72 25.35
N PHE A 41 -17.68 -54.84 24.46
CA PHE A 41 -17.67 -54.05 23.20
C PHE A 41 -17.87 -52.56 23.49
N ALA A 42 -18.78 -52.16 24.35
CA ALA A 42 -18.99 -50.79 24.74
C ALA A 42 -17.74 -50.19 25.41
N ASN A 43 -17.10 -50.93 26.33
CA ASN A 43 -15.86 -50.50 26.98
C ASN A 43 -14.70 -50.34 25.98
N MET A 44 -14.59 -51.25 25.02
CA MET A 44 -13.57 -51.16 23.96
C MET A 44 -13.79 -49.91 23.07
N MET A 45 -15.03 -49.62 22.68
CA MET A 45 -15.37 -48.42 21.91
C MET A 45 -15.09 -47.14 22.69
N ILE A 46 -15.50 -47.08 23.97
CA ILE A 46 -15.22 -45.96 24.88
C ILE A 46 -13.70 -45.73 24.97
N GLN A 47 -12.91 -46.79 25.17
CA GLN A 47 -11.46 -46.70 25.25
C GLN A 47 -10.86 -46.15 23.96
N GLN A 48 -11.38 -46.60 22.81
CA GLN A 48 -10.95 -46.12 21.52
C GLN A 48 -11.24 -44.61 21.32
N TYR A 49 -12.44 -44.16 21.70
CA TYR A 49 -12.77 -42.73 21.67
C TYR A 49 -11.91 -41.88 22.63
N ILE A 50 -11.68 -42.38 23.83
CA ILE A 50 -10.79 -41.72 24.82
C ILE A 50 -9.38 -41.55 24.20
N ASN A 51 -8.84 -42.57 23.60
CA ASN A 51 -7.52 -42.52 22.99
C ASN A 51 -7.47 -41.53 21.82
N GLN A 52 -8.52 -41.42 21.00
CA GLN A 52 -8.64 -40.44 19.94
C GLN A 52 -8.70 -39.01 20.49
N ILE A 53 -9.47 -38.79 21.58
CA ILE A 53 -9.57 -37.49 22.24
C ILE A 53 -8.20 -37.06 22.80
N ILE A 54 -7.50 -37.97 23.46
CA ILE A 54 -6.15 -37.70 24.03
C ILE A 54 -5.18 -37.33 22.90
N LEU A 55 -5.21 -38.07 21.79
CA LEU A 55 -4.35 -37.79 20.63
C LEU A 55 -4.67 -36.40 20.06
N ALA A 56 -5.95 -36.08 19.86
CA ALA A 56 -6.39 -34.80 19.35
C ALA A 56 -5.99 -33.63 20.30
N GLN A 57 -6.17 -33.80 21.60
CA GLN A 57 -5.73 -32.82 22.59
C GLN A 57 -4.22 -32.59 22.55
N THR A 58 -3.44 -33.66 22.44
CA THR A 58 -1.98 -33.56 22.31
C THR A 58 -1.56 -32.79 21.07
N GLN A 59 -2.21 -33.05 19.92
CA GLN A 59 -1.96 -32.34 18.68
C GLN A 59 -2.35 -30.85 18.76
N ILE A 60 -3.49 -30.54 19.38
CA ILE A 60 -3.93 -29.18 19.62
C ILE A 60 -2.92 -28.43 20.50
N TYR A 61 -2.48 -29.07 21.59
CA TYR A 61 -1.48 -28.48 22.49
C TYR A 61 -0.15 -28.20 21.79
N GLN A 62 0.33 -29.14 20.97
CA GLN A 62 1.56 -28.95 20.18
C GLN A 62 1.42 -27.81 19.17
N LYS A 63 0.30 -27.77 18.44
CA LYS A 63 0.02 -26.67 17.50
C LYS A 63 -0.12 -25.32 18.19
N SER A 64 -0.76 -25.28 19.35
CA SER A 64 -0.86 -24.04 20.14
C SER A 64 0.52 -23.52 20.54
N ARG A 65 1.40 -24.40 21.03
CA ARG A 65 2.79 -24.01 21.34
C ARG A 65 3.58 -23.52 20.11
N GLN A 66 3.41 -24.17 18.97
CA GLN A 66 4.05 -23.74 17.72
C GLN A 66 3.54 -22.36 17.27
N LEU A 67 2.24 -22.11 17.42
CA LEU A 67 1.62 -20.80 17.12
C LEU A 67 2.13 -19.70 18.04
N GLU A 68 2.27 -19.98 19.34
CA GLU A 68 2.83 -19.03 20.31
C GLU A 68 4.27 -18.66 19.97
N GLU A 69 5.10 -19.65 19.65
CA GLU A 69 6.50 -19.39 19.28
C GLU A 69 6.61 -18.60 17.97
N LEU A 70 5.82 -18.98 16.94
CA LEU A 70 5.77 -18.27 15.68
C LEU A 70 5.27 -16.82 15.86
N SER A 71 4.25 -16.63 16.67
CA SER A 71 3.73 -15.29 17.02
C SER A 71 4.79 -14.44 17.70
N ARG A 72 5.55 -15.03 18.63
CA ARG A 72 6.67 -14.35 19.29
C ARG A 72 7.78 -13.96 18.32
N GLN A 73 8.17 -14.88 17.43
CA GLN A 73 9.19 -14.60 16.41
C GLN A 73 8.73 -13.49 15.45
N LEU A 74 7.46 -13.53 15.04
CA LEU A 74 6.87 -12.50 14.19
C LEU A 74 6.87 -11.13 14.89
N TYR A 75 6.50 -11.10 16.17
CA TYR A 75 6.52 -9.87 16.97
C TYR A 75 7.93 -9.27 17.07
N LEU A 76 8.95 -10.08 17.36
CA LEU A 76 10.34 -9.63 17.44
C LEU A 76 10.86 -9.16 16.08
N SER A 77 10.53 -9.87 15.00
CA SER A 77 10.91 -9.49 13.65
C SER A 77 10.27 -8.16 13.24
N ASN A 78 8.99 -7.94 13.59
CA ASN A 78 8.31 -6.66 13.33
C ASN A 78 8.95 -5.51 14.11
N GLN A 79 9.29 -5.70 15.37
CA GLN A 79 10.00 -4.68 16.15
C GLN A 79 11.35 -4.30 15.53
N GLU A 80 12.13 -5.29 15.07
CA GLU A 80 13.41 -5.00 14.43
C GLU A 80 13.22 -4.31 13.07
N LEU A 81 12.20 -4.69 12.30
CA LEU A 81 11.84 -3.99 11.06
C LEU A 81 11.45 -2.53 11.31
N GLU A 82 10.64 -2.27 12.34
CA GLU A 82 10.28 -0.89 12.73
C GLU A 82 11.51 -0.08 13.13
N ARG A 83 12.39 -0.66 13.96
CA ARG A 83 13.65 -0.03 14.37
C ARG A 83 14.55 0.30 13.18
N LEU A 84 14.75 -0.65 12.27
CA LEU A 84 15.54 -0.45 11.06
C LEU A 84 14.93 0.64 10.16
N ASN A 85 13.62 0.67 10.05
CA ASN A 85 12.91 1.68 9.28
C ASN A 85 13.02 3.09 9.90
N GLU A 86 13.00 3.18 11.23
CA GLU A 86 13.28 4.42 11.95
C GLU A 86 14.71 4.92 11.76
N MET A 87 15.68 4.01 11.88
CA MET A 87 17.10 4.35 11.65
C MET A 87 17.33 4.80 10.21
N LYS A 88 16.74 4.10 9.21
CA LYS A 88 16.78 4.48 7.79
C LYS A 88 16.24 5.89 7.58
N SER A 89 15.09 6.20 8.17
CA SER A 89 14.44 7.51 8.02
C SER A 89 15.25 8.64 8.65
N LYS A 90 15.80 8.38 9.85
CA LYS A 90 16.67 9.34 10.55
C LYS A 90 17.98 9.59 9.79
N PHE A 91 18.60 8.52 9.28
CA PHE A 91 19.82 8.60 8.46
C PHE A 91 19.56 9.40 7.18
N LEU A 92 18.49 9.10 6.44
CA LEU A 92 18.14 9.83 5.22
C LEU A 92 17.88 11.31 5.50
N SER A 93 17.15 11.63 6.56
CA SER A 93 16.90 13.04 6.96
C SER A 93 18.19 13.80 7.26
N MET A 94 19.15 13.15 7.93
CA MET A 94 20.45 13.73 8.25
C MET A 94 21.29 13.95 6.98
N VAL A 95 21.40 12.93 6.11
CA VAL A 95 22.14 13.03 4.84
C VAL A 95 21.56 14.13 3.95
N VAL A 96 20.23 14.24 3.90
CA VAL A 96 19.54 15.31 3.15
C VAL A 96 19.92 16.68 3.63
N HIS A 97 19.90 16.90 4.96
CA HIS A 97 20.31 18.18 5.54
C HIS A 97 21.77 18.51 5.21
N ASP A 98 22.66 17.52 5.38
CA ASP A 98 24.11 17.71 5.20
C ASP A 98 24.52 17.88 3.73
N VAL A 99 23.70 17.37 2.79
CA VAL A 99 23.90 17.61 1.34
C VAL A 99 23.27 18.93 0.89
N ARG A 100 22.15 19.35 1.47
CA ARG A 100 21.47 20.62 1.10
C ARG A 100 22.36 21.84 1.35
N THR A 101 23.09 21.85 2.45
CA THR A 101 23.93 22.98 2.85
C THR A 101 25.05 23.29 1.84
N PRO A 102 25.94 22.33 1.44
CA PRO A 102 26.95 22.60 0.42
C PRO A 102 26.35 22.90 -0.95
N LEU A 103 25.21 22.29 -1.33
CA LEU A 103 24.53 22.61 -2.58
C LEU A 103 24.03 24.05 -2.62
N SER A 104 23.49 24.56 -1.50
CA SER A 104 23.07 25.96 -1.38
C SER A 104 24.26 26.90 -1.51
N SER A 105 25.42 26.54 -0.96
CA SER A 105 26.66 27.31 -1.11
C SER A 105 27.17 27.30 -2.54
N ILE A 106 27.21 26.13 -3.21
CA ILE A 106 27.62 26.00 -4.62
C ILE A 106 26.71 26.85 -5.50
N LYS A 107 25.39 26.79 -5.29
CA LYS A 107 24.42 27.61 -6.03
C LYS A 107 24.67 29.09 -5.81
N GLY A 108 24.77 29.53 -4.55
CA GLY A 108 24.99 30.94 -4.19
C GLY A 108 26.27 31.52 -4.78
N PHE A 109 27.40 30.79 -4.65
CA PHE A 109 28.66 31.23 -5.25
C PHE A 109 28.60 31.25 -6.79
N SER A 110 27.98 30.26 -7.40
CA SER A 110 27.79 30.21 -8.84
C SER A 110 26.97 31.40 -9.35
N GLU A 111 25.91 31.79 -8.66
CA GLU A 111 25.11 32.97 -8.98
C GLU A 111 25.88 34.30 -8.79
N LEU A 112 26.70 34.40 -7.74
CA LEU A 112 27.54 35.57 -7.50
C LEU A 112 28.60 35.74 -8.58
N VAL A 113 29.25 34.64 -8.97
CA VAL A 113 30.22 34.61 -10.04
C VAL A 113 29.58 34.98 -11.36
N ASN A 114 28.39 34.41 -11.67
CA ASN A 114 27.65 34.68 -12.91
C ASN A 114 27.27 36.17 -13.07
N LYS A 115 27.03 36.88 -11.96
CA LYS A 115 26.73 38.33 -11.97
C LYS A 115 27.96 39.20 -12.24
N LYS A 116 29.17 38.70 -11.93
CA LYS A 116 30.43 39.49 -11.98
C LYS A 116 31.28 39.17 -13.20
N ILE A 117 31.00 38.10 -13.92
CA ILE A 117 31.74 37.67 -15.11
C ILE A 117 31.08 38.21 -16.36
N ASP A 118 31.88 38.79 -17.28
CA ASP A 118 31.43 39.24 -18.56
C ASP A 118 31.66 38.23 -19.69
N ASP A 119 32.54 37.26 -19.48
CA ASP A 119 32.82 36.19 -20.47
C ASP A 119 31.58 35.29 -20.64
N PRO A 120 31.04 35.17 -21.88
CA PRO A 120 29.85 34.37 -22.14
C PRO A 120 30.01 32.87 -21.81
N LYS A 121 31.22 32.31 -22.02
CA LYS A 121 31.49 30.90 -21.73
C LYS A 121 31.51 30.65 -20.22
N LEU A 122 32.10 31.54 -19.45
CA LEU A 122 32.12 31.44 -17.99
C LEU A 122 30.72 31.65 -17.39
N LYS A 123 29.90 32.53 -18.00
CA LYS A 123 28.45 32.66 -17.64
C LYS A 123 27.70 31.35 -17.89
N GLU A 124 27.96 30.69 -19.01
CA GLU A 124 27.34 29.39 -19.28
C GLU A 124 27.76 28.32 -18.28
N TYR A 125 29.05 28.26 -17.92
CA TYR A 125 29.53 27.30 -16.94
C TYR A 125 28.93 27.52 -15.54
N THR A 126 28.89 28.76 -15.08
CA THR A 126 28.28 29.09 -13.77
C THR A 126 26.79 28.82 -13.75
N LYS A 127 26.08 29.09 -14.83
CA LYS A 127 24.67 28.73 -15.00
C LYS A 127 24.47 27.22 -14.93
N ASN A 128 25.33 26.43 -15.59
CA ASN A 128 25.25 24.97 -15.58
C ASN A 128 25.53 24.40 -14.17
N ILE A 129 26.47 24.98 -13.43
CA ILE A 129 26.75 24.61 -12.03
C ILE A 129 25.54 24.91 -11.16
N SER A 130 24.91 26.09 -11.29
CA SER A 130 23.70 26.45 -10.53
C SER A 130 22.54 25.49 -10.82
N LEU A 131 22.32 25.15 -12.09
CA LEU A 131 21.28 24.20 -12.51
C LEU A 131 21.54 22.80 -11.94
N ALA A 132 22.79 22.33 -11.95
CA ALA A 132 23.14 21.03 -11.37
C ALA A 132 22.89 21.00 -9.86
N ALA A 133 23.28 22.08 -9.14
CA ALA A 133 23.03 22.20 -7.72
C ALA A 133 21.52 22.22 -7.39
N GLU A 134 20.70 22.90 -8.19
CA GLU A 134 19.24 22.89 -8.05
C GLU A 134 18.62 21.51 -8.31
N GLN A 135 19.13 20.79 -9.28
CA GLN A 135 18.69 19.43 -9.57
C GLN A 135 19.00 18.48 -8.41
N MET A 136 20.21 18.56 -7.85
CA MET A 136 20.61 17.80 -6.67
C MET A 136 19.76 18.14 -5.46
N ALA A 137 19.49 19.42 -5.21
CA ALA A 137 18.65 19.85 -4.07
C ALA A 137 17.22 19.27 -4.17
N ARG A 138 16.66 19.25 -5.39
CA ARG A 138 15.34 18.62 -5.64
C ARG A 138 15.37 17.12 -5.38
N LEU A 139 16.39 16.42 -5.87
CA LEU A 139 16.56 14.98 -5.63
C LEU A 139 16.62 14.62 -4.17
N VAL A 140 17.40 15.38 -3.42
CA VAL A 140 17.55 15.23 -1.99
C VAL A 140 16.22 15.44 -1.28
N SER A 141 15.42 16.42 -1.72
CA SER A 141 14.08 16.65 -1.21
C SER A 141 13.11 15.50 -1.51
N ASP A 142 13.11 15.02 -2.76
CA ASP A 142 12.27 13.89 -3.20
C ASP A 142 12.61 12.61 -2.43
N LEU A 143 13.91 12.37 -2.20
CA LEU A 143 14.38 11.22 -1.41
C LEU A 143 13.93 11.29 0.05
N THR A 144 13.89 12.51 0.63
CA THR A 144 13.35 12.73 1.98
C THR A 144 11.87 12.42 2.04
N ASP A 145 11.10 12.98 1.11
CA ASP A 145 9.66 12.72 1.05
C ASP A 145 9.39 11.22 0.89
N LEU A 146 10.15 10.53 0.02
CA LEU A 146 10.05 9.08 -0.15
C LEU A 146 10.36 8.32 1.16
N ALA A 147 11.42 8.71 1.87
CA ALA A 147 11.77 8.09 3.15
C ALA A 147 10.67 8.26 4.20
N MET A 148 10.06 9.45 4.27
CA MET A 148 8.94 9.72 5.17
C MET A 148 7.69 8.92 4.78
N ILE A 149 7.43 8.74 3.48
CA ILE A 149 6.36 7.91 2.95
C ILE A 149 6.57 6.45 3.35
N GLU A 150 7.77 5.90 3.13
CA GLU A 150 8.08 4.50 3.47
C GLU A 150 8.00 4.22 4.97
N ALA A 151 8.35 5.21 5.79
CA ALA A 151 8.23 5.11 7.24
C ALA A 151 6.78 5.32 7.76
N GLY A 152 5.81 5.63 6.89
CA GLY A 152 4.46 6.01 7.30
C GLY A 152 4.41 7.33 8.10
N LYS A 153 5.48 8.15 8.00
CA LYS A 153 5.68 9.37 8.78
C LYS A 153 5.41 10.65 7.99
N LEU A 154 4.94 10.55 6.74
CA LEU A 154 4.55 11.73 5.98
C LEU A 154 3.37 12.40 6.70
N LYS A 155 3.66 13.46 7.42
CA LYS A 155 2.64 14.26 8.11
C LYS A 155 2.05 15.27 7.13
N VAL A 156 0.73 15.32 7.09
CA VAL A 156 -0.05 16.30 6.34
C VAL A 156 -0.72 17.23 7.34
N GLU A 157 -0.35 18.50 7.32
CA GLU A 157 -0.95 19.52 8.17
C GLU A 157 -2.26 20.01 7.58
N LYS A 158 -3.38 19.39 7.95
CA LYS A 158 -4.70 19.73 7.41
C LYS A 158 -5.23 21.01 8.03
N LYS A 159 -5.29 22.07 7.22
CA LYS A 159 -5.92 23.35 7.55
C LYS A 159 -6.94 23.68 6.46
N GLU A 160 -7.95 24.47 6.82
CA GLU A 160 -8.89 25.01 5.83
C GLU A 160 -8.22 26.15 5.05
N PHE A 161 -8.38 26.12 3.74
CA PHE A 161 -7.89 27.17 2.86
C PHE A 161 -8.73 27.27 1.57
N HIS A 162 -8.65 28.43 0.90
CA HIS A 162 -9.29 28.66 -0.40
C HIS A 162 -8.53 27.91 -1.50
N TYR A 163 -9.21 26.98 -2.17
CA TYR A 163 -8.55 26.03 -3.07
C TYR A 163 -7.79 26.64 -4.26
N PRO A 164 -8.28 27.74 -4.90
CA PRO A 164 -7.52 28.44 -5.94
C PRO A 164 -6.08 28.80 -5.56
N GLU A 165 -5.80 29.05 -4.28
CA GLU A 165 -4.46 29.40 -3.81
C GLU A 165 -3.41 28.31 -4.14
N VAL A 166 -3.80 27.03 -4.26
CA VAL A 166 -2.90 25.95 -4.65
C VAL A 166 -2.22 26.22 -6.00
N LEU A 167 -2.97 26.77 -6.94
CA LEU A 167 -2.40 27.15 -8.25
C LEU A 167 -1.77 28.54 -8.22
N LEU A 168 -2.45 29.51 -7.59
CA LEU A 168 -2.00 30.91 -7.58
C LEU A 168 -0.60 31.08 -7.00
N ASP A 169 -0.27 30.33 -5.94
CA ASP A 169 1.04 30.38 -5.27
C ASP A 169 2.18 29.90 -6.18
N ILE A 170 1.92 28.93 -7.05
CA ILE A 170 2.94 28.34 -7.93
C ILE A 170 2.94 28.91 -9.36
N LEU A 171 1.86 29.58 -9.74
CA LEU A 171 1.63 30.04 -11.11
C LEU A 171 2.76 30.93 -11.66
N PRO A 172 3.35 31.87 -10.90
CA PRO A 172 4.47 32.69 -11.39
C PRO A 172 5.67 31.85 -11.83
N SER A 173 6.05 30.85 -11.03
CA SER A 173 7.19 30.00 -11.34
C SER A 173 6.90 29.06 -12.52
N ILE A 174 5.69 28.56 -12.65
CA ILE A 174 5.25 27.69 -13.74
C ILE A 174 5.21 28.46 -15.07
N LYS A 175 4.73 29.72 -15.08
CA LYS A 175 4.75 30.60 -16.27
C LYS A 175 6.16 30.78 -16.77
N ILE A 176 7.10 31.14 -15.89
CA ILE A 176 8.52 31.29 -16.27
C ILE A 176 9.09 30.01 -16.88
N ASN A 177 8.76 28.83 -16.33
CA ASN A 177 9.24 27.55 -16.84
C ASN A 177 8.63 27.24 -18.22
N ALA A 178 7.36 27.52 -18.42
CA ALA A 178 6.67 27.34 -19.70
C ALA A 178 7.25 28.25 -20.78
N GLU A 179 7.44 29.53 -20.48
CA GLU A 179 8.06 30.53 -21.37
C GLU A 179 9.49 30.14 -21.77
N LYS A 180 10.33 29.75 -20.81
CA LYS A 180 11.70 29.30 -21.06
C LYS A 180 11.74 28.10 -21.99
N LYS A 181 10.73 27.24 -21.98
CA LYS A 181 10.62 26.08 -22.85
C LYS A 181 9.91 26.37 -24.16
N GLY A 182 9.24 27.50 -24.30
CA GLY A 182 8.40 27.85 -25.46
C GLY A 182 7.11 27.03 -25.52
N VAL A 183 6.51 26.71 -24.37
CA VAL A 183 5.22 26.01 -24.23
C VAL A 183 4.17 27.00 -23.81
N ASN A 184 2.98 26.95 -24.43
CA ASN A 184 1.86 27.82 -24.05
C ASN A 184 1.13 27.23 -22.83
N LEU A 185 1.07 28.00 -21.73
CA LEU A 185 0.32 27.64 -20.54
C LEU A 185 -1.08 28.25 -20.58
N ILE A 186 -2.10 27.40 -20.54
CA ILE A 186 -3.51 27.78 -20.49
C ILE A 186 -4.02 27.50 -19.07
N VAL A 187 -4.58 28.52 -18.43
CA VAL A 187 -5.22 28.39 -17.12
C VAL A 187 -6.71 28.49 -17.30
N GLY A 188 -7.44 27.44 -16.93
CA GLY A 188 -8.89 27.41 -16.96
C GLY A 188 -9.53 28.26 -15.84
N GLU A 189 -10.84 28.26 -15.80
CA GLU A 189 -11.60 28.94 -14.74
C GLU A 189 -11.22 28.41 -13.36
N LEU A 190 -10.93 29.31 -12.44
CA LEU A 190 -10.61 28.94 -11.05
C LEU A 190 -11.89 28.56 -10.31
N PRO A 191 -11.84 27.56 -9.41
CA PRO A 191 -12.99 27.15 -8.62
C PRO A 191 -13.24 28.14 -7.46
N GLU A 192 -13.70 29.33 -7.79
CA GLU A 192 -13.97 30.40 -6.81
C GLU A 192 -15.01 29.97 -5.77
N GLY A 193 -14.76 30.37 -4.51
CA GLY A 193 -15.62 30.02 -3.39
C GLY A 193 -15.48 28.57 -2.92
N TRP A 194 -14.53 27.79 -3.47
CA TRP A 194 -14.26 26.45 -3.02
C TRP A 194 -13.14 26.40 -1.98
N TYR A 195 -13.40 25.64 -0.91
CA TYR A 195 -12.50 25.43 0.21
C TYR A 195 -12.18 23.95 0.38
N VAL A 196 -10.99 23.68 0.88
CA VAL A 196 -10.49 22.34 1.18
C VAL A 196 -9.88 22.32 2.58
N VAL A 197 -10.08 21.21 3.30
CA VAL A 197 -9.35 20.90 4.52
C VAL A 197 -8.19 19.97 4.16
N GLY A 198 -7.01 20.54 4.07
CA GLY A 198 -5.82 19.83 3.60
C GLY A 198 -4.53 20.60 3.88
N ASP A 199 -3.44 20.09 3.37
CA ASP A 199 -2.14 20.74 3.40
C ASP A 199 -1.88 21.46 2.07
N LYS A 200 -2.05 22.79 2.10
CA LYS A 200 -1.89 23.65 0.91
C LYS A 200 -0.53 23.48 0.25
N PHE A 201 0.54 23.43 1.06
CA PHE A 201 1.90 23.28 0.55
C PHE A 201 2.09 21.93 -0.19
N ARG A 202 1.61 20.84 0.40
CA ARG A 202 1.69 19.51 -0.22
C ARG A 202 0.83 19.40 -1.48
N LEU A 203 -0.36 19.98 -1.49
CA LEU A 203 -1.20 20.00 -2.70
C LEU A 203 -0.60 20.88 -3.80
N SER A 204 0.02 22.01 -3.46
CA SER A 204 0.81 22.81 -4.42
C SER A 204 2.01 22.05 -4.96
N GLN A 205 2.68 21.23 -4.14
CA GLN A 205 3.77 20.34 -4.56
C GLN A 205 3.27 19.30 -5.59
N VAL A 206 2.10 18.70 -5.37
CA VAL A 206 1.47 17.79 -6.34
C VAL A 206 1.24 18.50 -7.68
N LEU A 207 0.56 19.64 -7.65
CA LEU A 207 0.22 20.39 -8.86
C LEU A 207 1.47 20.88 -9.60
N MET A 208 2.47 21.37 -8.87
CA MET A 208 3.77 21.77 -9.44
C MET A 208 4.46 20.61 -10.14
N ASN A 209 4.44 19.41 -9.55
CA ASN A 209 5.01 18.22 -10.15
C ASN A 209 4.29 17.83 -11.45
N LEU A 210 2.97 17.83 -11.47
CA LEU A 210 2.18 17.52 -12.66
C LEU A 210 2.42 18.55 -13.77
N LEU A 211 2.42 19.86 -13.45
CA LEU A 211 2.66 20.93 -14.41
C LEU A 211 4.09 20.89 -14.99
N ASN A 212 5.10 20.69 -14.14
CA ASN A 212 6.49 20.57 -14.61
C ASN A 212 6.67 19.35 -15.51
N ASN A 213 6.01 18.23 -15.21
CA ASN A 213 6.01 17.06 -16.09
C ASN A 213 5.32 17.36 -17.42
N ALA A 214 4.15 17.98 -17.42
CA ALA A 214 3.43 18.37 -18.62
C ALA A 214 4.29 19.30 -19.50
N ILE A 215 4.87 20.36 -18.92
CA ILE A 215 5.77 21.26 -19.63
C ILE A 215 6.98 20.49 -20.17
N LYS A 216 7.61 19.65 -19.39
CA LYS A 216 8.79 18.86 -19.77
C LYS A 216 8.54 17.99 -20.99
N PHE A 217 7.41 17.32 -21.07
CA PHE A 217 7.11 16.36 -22.14
C PHE A 217 6.32 16.95 -23.31
N THR A 218 5.97 18.22 -23.26
CA THR A 218 5.30 18.94 -24.36
C THR A 218 6.33 19.57 -25.30
N PRO A 219 6.23 19.36 -26.62
CA PRO A 219 7.06 20.05 -27.61
C PRO A 219 6.86 21.57 -27.61
N ILE A 220 7.87 22.30 -28.09
CA ILE A 220 7.83 23.76 -28.26
C ILE A 220 6.63 24.16 -29.13
N GLY A 221 5.95 25.24 -28.79
CA GLY A 221 4.80 25.80 -29.51
C GLY A 221 3.47 25.07 -29.23
N LYS A 222 3.47 24.02 -28.41
CA LYS A 222 2.27 23.27 -27.99
C LYS A 222 1.74 23.75 -26.66
N ASN A 223 0.56 23.30 -26.29
CA ASN A 223 -0.19 23.77 -25.13
C ASN A 223 -0.09 22.79 -23.95
N VAL A 224 -0.03 23.36 -22.75
CA VAL A 224 -0.32 22.70 -21.47
C VAL A 224 -1.46 23.46 -20.83
N GLU A 225 -2.50 22.77 -20.41
CA GLU A 225 -3.71 23.31 -19.81
C GLU A 225 -3.85 22.82 -18.38
N VAL A 226 -4.14 23.70 -17.43
CA VAL A 226 -4.58 23.34 -16.08
C VAL A 226 -5.99 23.83 -15.87
N GLY A 227 -6.86 22.98 -15.34
CA GLY A 227 -8.24 23.33 -15.08
C GLY A 227 -8.85 22.54 -13.93
N PHE A 228 -10.10 22.86 -13.63
CA PHE A 228 -10.80 22.36 -12.45
C PHE A 228 -12.22 21.95 -12.83
N ILE A 229 -12.68 20.86 -12.23
CA ILE A 229 -14.06 20.37 -12.35
C ILE A 229 -14.58 20.17 -10.94
N THR A 230 -15.69 20.82 -10.63
CA THR A 230 -16.36 20.69 -9.33
C THR A 230 -17.61 19.84 -9.47
N SER A 231 -17.78 18.85 -8.61
CA SER A 231 -18.95 17.95 -8.62
C SER A 231 -19.26 17.47 -7.21
N GLY A 232 -20.44 17.83 -6.69
CA GLY A 232 -20.86 17.52 -5.33
C GLY A 232 -19.87 18.08 -4.30
N TYR A 233 -19.26 17.20 -3.51
CA TYR A 233 -18.24 17.54 -2.50
C TYR A 233 -16.81 17.27 -2.99
N TYR A 234 -16.56 17.30 -4.30
CA TYR A 234 -15.26 17.02 -4.85
C TYR A 234 -14.80 18.09 -5.82
N ILE A 235 -13.49 18.36 -5.76
CA ILE A 235 -12.78 19.14 -6.76
C ILE A 235 -11.83 18.19 -7.48
N THR A 236 -11.94 18.11 -8.79
CA THR A 236 -10.98 17.43 -9.65
C THR A 236 -10.13 18.47 -10.37
N THR A 237 -8.84 18.44 -10.12
CA THR A 237 -7.85 19.25 -10.85
C THR A 237 -7.27 18.42 -11.96
N TYR A 238 -7.18 18.96 -13.16
CA TYR A 238 -6.55 18.29 -14.29
C TYR A 238 -5.42 19.13 -14.89
N VAL A 239 -4.39 18.43 -15.34
CA VAL A 239 -3.30 19.00 -16.15
C VAL A 239 -3.26 18.21 -17.45
N ARG A 240 -3.59 18.86 -18.55
CA ARG A 240 -3.62 18.29 -19.89
C ARG A 240 -2.44 18.81 -20.71
N ASP A 241 -1.71 17.92 -21.35
CA ASP A 241 -0.61 18.27 -22.23
C ASP A 241 -0.83 17.78 -23.68
N GLN A 242 -0.20 18.45 -24.62
CA GLN A 242 -0.10 18.03 -26.00
C GLN A 242 1.27 17.40 -26.30
N GLY A 243 1.76 16.62 -25.33
CA GLY A 243 3.08 16.02 -25.34
C GLY A 243 3.16 14.66 -26.04
N ILE A 244 4.18 13.93 -25.67
CA ILE A 244 4.51 12.62 -26.25
C ILE A 244 3.48 11.54 -25.98
N GLY A 245 2.55 11.75 -25.03
CA GLY A 245 1.57 10.76 -24.60
C GLY A 245 2.17 9.59 -23.82
N ILE A 246 1.31 8.70 -23.34
CA ILE A 246 1.66 7.54 -22.54
C ILE A 246 1.10 6.29 -23.17
N HIS A 247 1.92 5.24 -23.30
CA HIS A 247 1.43 3.95 -23.80
C HIS A 247 0.43 3.34 -22.78
N PRO A 248 -0.71 2.76 -23.20
CA PRO A 248 -1.74 2.25 -22.29
C PRO A 248 -1.24 1.28 -21.23
N SER A 249 -0.25 0.43 -21.55
CA SER A 249 0.35 -0.52 -20.60
C SER A 249 1.20 0.15 -19.50
N GLU A 250 1.52 1.43 -19.63
CA GLU A 250 2.33 2.19 -18.67
C GLU A 250 1.49 3.08 -17.74
N LEU A 251 0.22 3.36 -18.06
CA LEU A 251 -0.63 4.29 -17.32
C LEU A 251 -0.72 4.00 -15.81
N LYS A 252 -0.72 2.73 -15.44
CA LYS A 252 -0.71 2.34 -14.00
C LYS A 252 0.69 2.38 -13.41
N LYS A 253 1.72 2.12 -14.21
CA LYS A 253 3.11 2.00 -13.75
C LYS A 253 3.80 3.33 -13.53
N ILE A 254 3.36 4.40 -14.20
CA ILE A 254 3.98 5.73 -14.07
C ILE A 254 3.93 6.30 -12.64
N PHE A 255 3.09 5.75 -11.77
CA PHE A 255 3.02 6.08 -10.34
C PHE A 255 3.90 5.20 -9.45
N GLU A 256 4.51 4.14 -10.02
CA GLU A 256 5.47 3.31 -9.28
C GLU A 256 6.76 4.08 -9.01
N LYS A 257 7.38 3.83 -7.86
CA LYS A 257 8.65 4.46 -7.47
C LYS A 257 9.75 4.10 -8.46
N PHE A 258 10.56 5.09 -8.85
CA PHE A 258 11.68 4.95 -9.81
C PHE A 258 11.26 4.52 -11.21
N TYR A 259 9.97 4.51 -11.52
CA TYR A 259 9.49 4.14 -12.84
C TYR A 259 9.71 5.27 -13.85
N GLN A 260 10.25 4.92 -15.00
CA GLN A 260 10.40 5.81 -16.15
C GLN A 260 9.84 5.09 -17.40
N ALA A 261 9.01 5.79 -18.16
CA ALA A 261 8.36 5.22 -19.34
C ALA A 261 9.38 4.68 -20.35
N LYS A 262 9.25 3.40 -20.71
CA LYS A 262 10.20 2.67 -21.56
C LYS A 262 10.11 3.08 -23.02
N TYR A 263 8.91 3.47 -23.46
CA TYR A 263 8.63 3.81 -24.86
C TYR A 263 9.07 5.22 -25.27
N GLN A 264 9.72 5.95 -24.39
CA GLN A 264 10.27 7.26 -24.68
C GLN A 264 11.55 7.14 -25.51
N LYS A 265 11.52 7.64 -26.75
CA LYS A 265 12.66 7.58 -27.69
C LYS A 265 13.76 8.59 -27.39
N ASP A 266 13.45 9.69 -26.70
CA ASP A 266 14.40 10.74 -26.39
C ASP A 266 15.16 10.46 -25.11
N GLU A 267 16.43 10.05 -25.23
CA GLU A 267 17.30 9.77 -24.09
C GLU A 267 17.57 11.01 -23.21
N LYS A 268 17.54 12.23 -23.79
CA LYS A 268 17.72 13.46 -23.01
C LYS A 268 16.56 13.68 -22.05
N LEU A 269 15.34 13.34 -22.47
CA LEU A 269 14.15 13.42 -21.61
C LEU A 269 14.12 12.32 -20.54
N LYS A 270 14.65 11.12 -20.82
CA LYS A 270 14.81 10.04 -19.82
C LYS A 270 15.73 10.44 -18.68
N LYS A 271 16.85 11.10 -18.99
CA LYS A 271 17.86 11.53 -17.99
C LYS A 271 17.40 12.66 -17.06
N GLN A 272 16.25 13.28 -17.31
CA GLN A 272 15.78 14.46 -16.56
C GLN A 272 14.83 14.16 -15.41
N GLY A 273 14.93 13.04 -14.73
CA GLY A 273 14.10 12.77 -13.54
C GLY A 273 14.35 11.37 -13.01
N TRP A 274 13.98 11.14 -11.77
CA TRP A 274 14.26 9.88 -11.06
C TRP A 274 13.03 8.99 -10.89
N GLY A 275 11.87 9.39 -11.44
CA GLY A 275 10.64 8.63 -11.33
C GLY A 275 10.04 8.64 -9.92
N LEU A 276 10.33 9.66 -9.12
CA LEU A 276 9.81 9.78 -7.74
C LEU A 276 8.60 10.72 -7.65
N GLY A 277 8.55 11.77 -8.47
CA GLY A 277 7.56 12.83 -8.30
C GLY A 277 6.11 12.35 -8.37
N LEU A 278 5.76 11.45 -9.32
CA LEU A 278 4.39 10.92 -9.42
C LEU A 278 4.04 9.99 -8.26
N ALA A 279 4.99 9.19 -7.78
CA ALA A 279 4.79 8.34 -6.60
C ALA A 279 4.58 9.19 -5.33
N ILE A 280 5.34 10.27 -5.15
CA ILE A 280 5.15 11.23 -4.06
C ILE A 280 3.78 11.93 -4.19
N ALA A 281 3.42 12.36 -5.39
CA ALA A 281 2.11 12.99 -5.65
C ALA A 281 0.96 12.04 -5.29
N GLN A 282 1.06 10.77 -5.67
CA GLN A 282 0.05 9.76 -5.34
C GLN A 282 -0.10 9.59 -3.83
N GLU A 283 0.98 9.51 -3.09
CA GLU A 283 0.93 9.37 -1.65
C GLU A 283 0.36 10.61 -0.96
N ILE A 284 0.74 11.82 -1.39
CA ILE A 284 0.17 13.07 -0.86
C ILE A 284 -1.35 13.09 -1.07
N ILE A 285 -1.84 12.76 -2.28
CA ILE A 285 -3.27 12.72 -2.58
C ILE A 285 -3.98 11.64 -1.75
N ARG A 286 -3.36 10.46 -1.57
CA ARG A 286 -3.89 9.40 -0.70
C ARG A 286 -4.05 9.87 0.76
N GLN A 287 -3.08 10.62 1.29
CA GLN A 287 -3.16 11.20 2.65
C GLN A 287 -4.26 12.28 2.78
N HIS A 288 -4.67 12.87 1.65
CA HIS A 288 -5.84 13.76 1.58
C HIS A 288 -7.16 13.00 1.32
N ASN A 289 -7.16 11.66 1.37
CA ASN A 289 -8.31 10.79 1.04
C ASN A 289 -8.86 11.06 -0.37
N GLY A 290 -7.97 11.37 -1.30
CA GLY A 290 -8.25 11.62 -2.70
C GLY A 290 -7.72 10.52 -3.61
N ASP A 291 -7.96 10.69 -4.91
CA ASP A 291 -7.50 9.81 -5.98
C ASP A 291 -6.70 10.60 -7.01
N ILE A 292 -5.66 9.96 -7.59
CA ILE A 292 -4.88 10.51 -8.70
C ILE A 292 -4.75 9.46 -9.80
N TRP A 293 -4.90 9.88 -11.06
CA TRP A 293 -4.78 9.00 -12.22
C TRP A 293 -4.30 9.76 -13.46
N ALA A 294 -4.00 9.03 -14.50
CA ALA A 294 -3.61 9.60 -15.80
C ALA A 294 -4.42 8.94 -16.94
N GLU A 295 -4.69 9.74 -17.95
CA GLU A 295 -5.37 9.35 -19.17
C GLU A 295 -4.51 9.71 -20.37
N SER A 296 -4.42 8.83 -21.37
CA SER A 296 -3.76 9.10 -22.65
C SER A 296 -4.36 8.20 -23.72
N LYS A 297 -4.54 8.76 -24.91
CA LYS A 297 -4.95 8.00 -26.10
C LYS A 297 -3.79 7.27 -26.78
N GLY A 298 -2.60 7.27 -26.16
CA GLY A 298 -1.40 6.64 -26.67
C GLY A 298 -0.31 7.63 -27.08
N LEU A 299 0.77 7.09 -27.61
CA LEU A 299 1.95 7.89 -27.99
C LEU A 299 1.61 8.94 -29.05
N GLY A 300 2.14 10.15 -28.86
CA GLY A 300 1.91 11.31 -29.73
C GLY A 300 0.55 11.98 -29.57
N LYS A 301 -0.27 11.54 -28.62
CA LYS A 301 -1.63 12.07 -28.40
C LYS A 301 -1.77 12.93 -27.13
N GLY A 302 -0.65 13.22 -26.45
CA GLY A 302 -0.65 13.91 -25.17
C GLY A 302 -1.19 13.06 -24.04
N SER A 303 -1.24 13.64 -22.85
CA SER A 303 -1.78 13.02 -21.65
C SER A 303 -2.57 14.02 -20.81
N THR A 304 -3.40 13.50 -19.91
CA THR A 304 -4.11 14.27 -18.91
C THR A 304 -3.88 13.59 -17.57
N PHE A 305 -3.29 14.32 -16.63
CA PHE A 305 -3.17 13.90 -15.24
C PHE A 305 -4.28 14.54 -14.43
N LEU A 306 -4.95 13.77 -13.61
CA LEU A 306 -6.07 14.23 -12.80
C LEU A 306 -5.87 13.80 -11.35
N PHE A 307 -6.26 14.69 -10.44
CA PHE A 307 -6.44 14.28 -9.05
C PHE A 307 -7.73 14.88 -8.47
N LYS A 308 -8.35 14.13 -7.58
CA LYS A 308 -9.63 14.47 -6.97
C LYS A 308 -9.50 14.47 -5.45
N ILE A 309 -9.97 15.51 -4.79
CA ILE A 309 -10.01 15.65 -3.32
C ILE A 309 -11.38 16.18 -2.87
N LYS A 310 -11.68 15.97 -1.59
CA LYS A 310 -12.88 16.55 -0.99
C LYS A 310 -12.73 18.05 -0.80
N GLY A 311 -13.76 18.79 -1.17
CA GLY A 311 -13.90 20.21 -0.95
C GLY A 311 -15.36 20.58 -0.78
N TYR A 312 -15.61 21.84 -0.48
CA TYR A 312 -16.96 22.39 -0.33
C TYR A 312 -16.98 23.85 -0.74
N ARG A 313 -18.15 24.33 -1.07
CA ARG A 313 -18.36 25.74 -1.47
C ARG A 313 -18.84 26.53 -0.26
N LYS A 314 -18.22 27.68 0.00
CA LYS A 314 -18.71 28.71 0.93
C LYS A 314 -19.46 29.77 0.19
#